data_9f5d46e8ba37d0c5dca3f492518bb714
#
_entry.id   9f5d46e8ba37d0c5dca3f492518bb714
#
_cell.length_a   1.000
_cell.length_b   1.000
_cell.length_c   1.000
_cell.angle_alpha   90.00
_cell.angle_beta   90.00
_cell.angle_gamma   90.00
#
_symmetry.space_group_name_H-M   'P 1'
#
loop_
_entity.id
_entity.type
_entity.pdbx_description
1 polymer ?
#
loop_
_entity_poly.entity_id
_entity_poly.type
_entity_poly.pdbx_seq_one_letter_code
_entity_poly.pdbx_strand_id
1 'polypeptide(L)'
;MSHPPLAIFLPSLAGGGAERMMLNLARGMIAAGVPVELVVASAAGPYRDLVPPGCTLVDLGARRVLTALPGLVRYLRRRRPRALLAAMDHANIVALWARALARVPTRVCVSVRSNLSQEAAHSPFLAGRWMPHLARVFYPRAAAVIAVSQGVADDLERVIGAGRATVLVIPNPVITPDLATLAAAVPGHPWLAPGAPPVILAAGRLVPQKDYPTLIRAFAALGPERSRRLIILGEGPERGSLESLIRDLGVSDRVDLPGFHDNPFAYMARAGLFVLSSAWEGLPGVLIQAMACGTPVVSTDCPSGPREVLADGRYGPLVPVGHMDALAQAMALTLEHPPAPDLLQARAADYALAPVTRRYLEVLGYGAEVAVPEAP
;
A
#
# COMPACT_ATOMS: atom_id res chain seq x y z
N MET A 1 -28.62 -20.92 4.26
CA MET A 1 -28.20 -21.06 2.85
C MET A 1 -26.79 -20.49 2.76
N SER A 2 -25.80 -21.26 2.32
CA SER A 2 -24.43 -20.73 2.18
C SER A 2 -24.42 -19.68 1.06
N HIS A 3 -24.05 -18.44 1.38
CA HIS A 3 -23.88 -17.40 0.37
C HIS A 3 -22.81 -17.83 -0.66
N PRO A 4 -23.01 -17.52 -1.95
CA PRO A 4 -21.95 -17.71 -2.94
C PRO A 4 -20.68 -16.99 -2.49
N PRO A 5 -19.48 -17.60 -2.61
CA PRO A 5 -18.24 -17.02 -2.11
C PRO A 5 -17.90 -15.71 -2.83
N LEU A 6 -17.20 -14.84 -2.11
CA LEU A 6 -16.50 -13.70 -2.68
C LEU A 6 -15.11 -14.17 -3.13
N ALA A 7 -14.74 -13.90 -4.37
CA ALA A 7 -13.40 -14.18 -4.87
C ALA A 7 -12.53 -12.93 -4.86
N ILE A 8 -11.28 -13.06 -4.39
CA ILE A 8 -10.23 -12.05 -4.55
C ILE A 8 -9.18 -12.63 -5.48
N PHE A 9 -8.87 -11.94 -6.59
CA PHE A 9 -7.89 -12.41 -7.56
C PHE A 9 -6.61 -11.58 -7.50
N LEU A 10 -5.46 -12.25 -7.29
CA LEU A 10 -4.12 -11.67 -7.24
C LEU A 10 -3.15 -12.36 -8.20
N PRO A 11 -2.08 -11.66 -8.65
CA PRO A 11 -1.01 -12.28 -9.42
C PRO A 11 -0.27 -13.38 -8.67
N SER A 12 0.10 -13.10 -7.42
CA SER A 12 0.94 -13.97 -6.59
C SER A 12 0.83 -13.58 -5.12
N LEU A 13 1.62 -14.26 -4.28
CA LEU A 13 1.84 -13.95 -2.86
C LEU A 13 3.30 -13.52 -2.62
N ALA A 14 3.88 -12.75 -3.56
CA ALA A 14 5.30 -12.43 -3.61
C ALA A 14 5.79 -11.41 -2.56
N GLY A 15 4.91 -10.84 -1.73
CA GLY A 15 5.33 -10.01 -0.60
C GLY A 15 5.24 -8.50 -0.82
N GLY A 16 4.42 -8.04 -1.76
CA GLY A 16 4.18 -6.61 -2.00
C GLY A 16 3.14 -5.99 -1.06
N GLY A 17 3.16 -4.65 -0.98
CA GLY A 17 2.16 -3.91 -0.18
C GLY A 17 0.73 -4.09 -0.67
N ALA A 18 0.51 -4.27 -1.97
CA ALA A 18 -0.81 -4.51 -2.55
C ALA A 18 -1.37 -5.86 -2.11
N GLU A 19 -0.56 -6.92 -2.17
CA GLU A 19 -0.93 -8.26 -1.69
C GLU A 19 -1.26 -8.24 -0.19
N ARG A 20 -0.43 -7.56 0.63
CA ARG A 20 -0.69 -7.42 2.07
C ARG A 20 -2.04 -6.79 2.35
N MET A 21 -2.37 -5.71 1.63
CA MET A 21 -3.67 -5.03 1.79
C MET A 21 -4.85 -5.92 1.39
N MET A 22 -4.69 -6.75 0.35
CA MET A 22 -5.73 -7.71 -0.05
C MET A 22 -5.92 -8.85 0.96
N LEU A 23 -4.84 -9.31 1.59
CA LEU A 23 -4.93 -10.28 2.70
C LEU A 23 -5.61 -9.67 3.93
N ASN A 24 -5.31 -8.42 4.27
CA ASN A 24 -6.02 -7.71 5.33
C ASN A 24 -7.51 -7.59 5.01
N LEU A 25 -7.85 -7.22 3.78
CA LEU A 25 -9.24 -7.11 3.34
C LEU A 25 -9.96 -8.47 3.41
N ALA A 26 -9.30 -9.56 2.98
CA ALA A 26 -9.84 -10.91 3.11
C ALA A 26 -10.12 -11.25 4.58
N ARG A 27 -9.20 -10.92 5.51
CA ARG A 27 -9.38 -11.08 6.96
C ARG A 27 -10.63 -10.34 7.46
N GLY A 28 -10.78 -9.07 7.06
CA GLY A 28 -11.94 -8.26 7.44
C GLY A 28 -13.25 -8.82 6.89
N MET A 29 -13.27 -9.28 5.65
CA MET A 29 -14.46 -9.88 5.03
C MET A 29 -14.85 -11.21 5.70
N ILE A 30 -13.88 -12.04 6.07
CA ILE A 30 -14.13 -13.29 6.82
C ILE A 30 -14.67 -12.97 8.21
N ALA A 31 -14.08 -12.00 8.91
CA ALA A 31 -14.57 -11.55 10.22
C ALA A 31 -16.01 -11.02 10.15
N ALA A 32 -16.39 -10.46 9.00
CA ALA A 32 -17.76 -10.04 8.71
C ALA A 32 -18.69 -11.19 8.27
N GLY A 33 -18.24 -12.45 8.31
CA GLY A 33 -19.06 -13.63 7.99
C GLY A 33 -19.18 -13.94 6.49
N VAL A 34 -18.40 -13.27 5.62
CA VAL A 34 -18.42 -13.53 4.18
C VAL A 34 -17.40 -14.64 3.84
N PRO A 35 -17.82 -15.74 3.18
CA PRO A 35 -16.88 -16.76 2.70
C PRO A 35 -16.00 -16.20 1.58
N VAL A 36 -14.68 -16.21 1.79
CA VAL A 36 -13.69 -15.66 0.86
C VAL A 36 -12.85 -16.76 0.21
N GLU A 37 -12.73 -16.70 -1.11
CA GLU A 37 -11.78 -17.50 -1.88
C GLU A 37 -10.68 -16.59 -2.45
N LEU A 38 -9.44 -16.81 -2.03
CA LEU A 38 -8.28 -16.13 -2.57
C LEU A 38 -7.76 -16.91 -3.78
N VAL A 39 -8.03 -16.40 -4.96
CA VAL A 39 -7.62 -16.98 -6.23
C VAL A 39 -6.32 -16.32 -6.66
N VAL A 40 -5.26 -17.09 -6.87
CA VAL A 40 -3.96 -16.56 -7.27
C VAL A 40 -3.49 -17.20 -8.57
N ALA A 41 -2.80 -16.44 -9.41
CA ALA A 41 -2.18 -17.04 -10.60
C ALA A 41 -1.09 -18.03 -10.16
N SER A 42 -0.30 -17.68 -9.12
CA SER A 42 0.67 -18.56 -8.47
C SER A 42 0.63 -18.37 -6.95
N ALA A 43 0.55 -19.46 -6.19
CA ALA A 43 0.62 -19.41 -4.73
C ALA A 43 2.06 -19.33 -4.18
N ALA A 44 3.05 -19.13 -5.03
CA ALA A 44 4.43 -18.96 -4.62
C ALA A 44 4.65 -17.58 -3.97
N GLY A 45 5.43 -17.56 -2.88
CA GLY A 45 5.86 -16.34 -2.21
C GLY A 45 5.71 -16.39 -0.68
N PRO A 46 6.38 -15.46 0.03
CA PRO A 46 6.42 -15.42 1.49
C PRO A 46 5.06 -15.13 2.16
N TYR A 47 4.10 -14.57 1.42
CA TYR A 47 2.77 -14.27 1.98
C TYR A 47 1.79 -15.44 1.92
N ARG A 48 2.24 -16.63 1.49
CA ARG A 48 1.41 -17.83 1.53
C ARG A 48 0.97 -18.19 2.96
N ASP A 49 1.88 -18.06 3.91
CA ASP A 49 1.62 -18.38 5.32
C ASP A 49 0.81 -17.27 6.03
N LEU A 50 0.62 -16.12 5.37
CA LEU A 50 -0.19 -15.01 5.85
C LEU A 50 -1.64 -15.03 5.35
N VAL A 51 -2.01 -16.05 4.55
CA VAL A 51 -3.41 -16.23 4.12
C VAL A 51 -4.28 -16.42 5.37
N PRO A 52 -5.34 -15.60 5.56
CA PRO A 52 -6.13 -15.65 6.77
C PRO A 52 -6.79 -17.02 7.00
N PRO A 53 -6.85 -17.50 8.25
CA PRO A 53 -7.68 -18.66 8.59
C PRO A 53 -9.12 -18.48 8.11
N GLY A 54 -9.71 -19.53 7.55
CA GLY A 54 -11.06 -19.48 6.96
C GLY A 54 -11.10 -18.98 5.51
N CYS A 55 -9.97 -18.51 4.96
CA CYS A 55 -9.86 -18.18 3.54
C CYS A 55 -9.49 -19.44 2.73
N THR A 56 -10.24 -19.74 1.68
CA THR A 56 -9.87 -20.82 0.76
C THR A 56 -8.88 -20.31 -0.29
N LEU A 57 -7.65 -20.86 -0.28
CA LEU A 57 -6.64 -20.53 -1.30
C LEU A 57 -6.84 -21.40 -2.54
N VAL A 58 -6.98 -20.76 -3.70
CA VAL A 58 -7.11 -21.40 -5.02
C VAL A 58 -5.92 -20.99 -5.88
N ASP A 59 -4.99 -21.92 -6.09
CA ASP A 59 -3.83 -21.74 -6.98
C ASP A 59 -4.19 -22.16 -8.41
N LEU A 60 -4.04 -21.25 -9.37
CA LEU A 60 -4.26 -21.54 -10.78
C LEU A 60 -3.04 -22.17 -11.46
N GLY A 61 -1.90 -22.30 -10.78
CA GLY A 61 -0.68 -22.93 -11.24
C GLY A 61 -0.02 -22.25 -12.44
N ALA A 62 -0.21 -20.94 -12.59
CA ALA A 62 0.28 -20.18 -13.73
C ALA A 62 1.55 -19.41 -13.40
N ARG A 63 2.55 -19.45 -14.28
CA ARG A 63 3.80 -18.69 -14.09
C ARG A 63 3.65 -17.18 -14.26
N ARG A 64 2.62 -16.72 -14.99
CA ARG A 64 2.33 -15.30 -15.28
C ARG A 64 0.83 -15.07 -15.19
N VAL A 65 0.42 -13.86 -14.83
CA VAL A 65 -1.00 -13.49 -14.73
C VAL A 65 -1.77 -13.75 -16.02
N LEU A 66 -1.18 -13.43 -17.17
CA LEU A 66 -1.83 -13.65 -18.47
C LEU A 66 -2.10 -15.15 -18.75
N THR A 67 -1.17 -16.04 -18.37
CA THR A 67 -1.34 -17.49 -18.54
C THR A 67 -2.33 -18.10 -17.55
N ALA A 68 -2.75 -17.35 -16.53
CA ALA A 68 -3.81 -17.76 -15.60
C ALA A 68 -5.22 -17.63 -16.21
N LEU A 69 -5.40 -16.95 -17.34
CA LEU A 69 -6.70 -16.67 -17.96
C LEU A 69 -7.56 -17.95 -18.14
N PRO A 70 -7.09 -19.07 -18.75
CA PRO A 70 -7.91 -20.27 -18.89
C PRO A 70 -8.31 -20.90 -17.56
N GLY A 71 -7.41 -20.87 -16.58
CA GLY A 71 -7.67 -21.33 -15.19
C GLY A 71 -8.75 -20.51 -14.52
N LEU A 72 -8.67 -19.17 -14.62
CA LEU A 72 -9.64 -18.25 -14.06
C LEU A 72 -11.02 -18.36 -14.74
N VAL A 73 -11.07 -18.56 -16.06
CA VAL A 73 -12.32 -18.85 -16.79
C VAL A 73 -12.97 -20.13 -16.25
N ARG A 74 -12.19 -21.21 -16.08
CA ARG A 74 -12.68 -22.48 -15.54
C ARG A 74 -13.18 -22.31 -14.10
N TYR A 75 -12.44 -21.58 -13.27
CA TYR A 75 -12.83 -21.24 -11.90
C TYR A 75 -14.18 -20.52 -11.88
N LEU A 76 -14.34 -19.43 -12.65
CA LEU A 76 -15.57 -18.65 -12.71
C LEU A 76 -16.77 -19.47 -13.15
N ARG A 77 -16.62 -20.36 -14.15
CA ARG A 77 -17.70 -21.27 -14.63
C ARG A 77 -18.14 -22.28 -13.57
N ARG A 78 -17.18 -22.80 -12.79
CA ARG A 78 -17.43 -23.85 -11.78
C ARG A 78 -17.96 -23.29 -10.47
N ARG A 79 -17.32 -22.23 -9.95
CA ARG A 79 -17.63 -21.68 -8.63
C ARG A 79 -18.72 -20.63 -8.66
N ARG A 80 -18.85 -19.90 -9.77
CA ARG A 80 -19.83 -18.81 -9.97
C ARG A 80 -19.90 -17.87 -8.77
N PRO A 81 -18.75 -17.28 -8.34
CA PRO A 81 -18.76 -16.39 -7.18
C PRO A 81 -19.70 -15.21 -7.45
N ARG A 82 -20.36 -14.69 -6.40
CA ARG A 82 -21.24 -13.51 -6.49
C ARG A 82 -20.46 -12.31 -6.99
N ALA A 83 -19.24 -12.11 -6.44
CA ALA A 83 -18.34 -11.06 -6.84
C ALA A 83 -16.91 -11.56 -6.98
N LEU A 84 -16.14 -10.91 -7.86
CA LEU A 84 -14.70 -11.06 -8.01
C LEU A 84 -14.06 -9.68 -7.86
N LEU A 85 -13.25 -9.50 -6.84
CA LEU A 85 -12.38 -8.34 -6.66
C LEU A 85 -11.00 -8.69 -7.22
N ALA A 86 -10.57 -8.02 -8.28
CA ALA A 86 -9.20 -8.11 -8.77
C ALA A 86 -8.38 -6.93 -8.29
N ALA A 87 -7.10 -7.15 -8.00
CA ALA A 87 -6.18 -6.08 -7.64
C ALA A 87 -4.87 -6.22 -8.43
N MET A 88 -4.28 -5.07 -8.74
CA MET A 88 -3.12 -4.87 -9.63
C MET A 88 -3.51 -4.92 -11.12
N ASP A 89 -2.94 -4.00 -11.91
CA ASP A 89 -3.46 -3.64 -13.23
C ASP A 89 -3.57 -4.81 -14.22
N HIS A 90 -2.53 -5.67 -14.32
CA HIS A 90 -2.63 -6.82 -15.22
C HIS A 90 -3.62 -7.87 -14.74
N ALA A 91 -3.80 -8.05 -13.42
CA ALA A 91 -4.81 -8.96 -12.88
C ALA A 91 -6.22 -8.41 -13.13
N ASN A 92 -6.40 -7.09 -13.03
CA ASN A 92 -7.65 -6.41 -13.34
C ASN A 92 -8.10 -6.70 -14.78
N ILE A 93 -7.19 -6.55 -15.74
CA ILE A 93 -7.49 -6.82 -17.18
C ILE A 93 -7.82 -8.31 -17.39
N VAL A 94 -7.02 -9.22 -16.81
CA VAL A 94 -7.26 -10.67 -16.95
C VAL A 94 -8.59 -11.07 -16.31
N ALA A 95 -8.97 -10.49 -15.17
CA ALA A 95 -10.27 -10.75 -14.53
C ALA A 95 -11.45 -10.33 -15.42
N LEU A 96 -11.37 -9.17 -16.07
CA LEU A 96 -12.39 -8.69 -16.99
C LEU A 96 -12.51 -9.58 -18.24
N TRP A 97 -11.39 -10.01 -18.81
CA TRP A 97 -11.40 -10.97 -19.92
C TRP A 97 -11.95 -12.33 -19.49
N ALA A 98 -11.55 -12.83 -18.32
CA ALA A 98 -12.04 -14.11 -17.79
C ALA A 98 -13.56 -14.10 -17.62
N ARG A 99 -14.14 -13.02 -17.06
CA ARG A 99 -15.59 -12.87 -16.94
C ARG A 99 -16.28 -12.90 -18.29
N ALA A 100 -15.78 -12.14 -19.26
CA ALA A 100 -16.35 -12.07 -20.61
C ALA A 100 -16.35 -13.45 -21.28
N LEU A 101 -15.21 -14.19 -21.21
CA LEU A 101 -15.07 -15.52 -21.80
C LEU A 101 -15.85 -16.59 -21.01
N ALA A 102 -15.95 -16.46 -19.69
CA ALA A 102 -16.74 -17.37 -18.88
C ALA A 102 -18.24 -17.23 -19.08
N ARG A 103 -18.72 -16.05 -19.49
CA ARG A 103 -20.14 -15.70 -19.67
C ARG A 103 -20.96 -15.95 -18.42
N VAL A 104 -20.43 -15.52 -17.25
CA VAL A 104 -21.07 -15.66 -15.95
C VAL A 104 -21.57 -14.32 -15.42
N PRO A 105 -22.60 -14.29 -14.54
CA PRO A 105 -23.14 -13.07 -13.97
C PRO A 105 -22.29 -12.46 -12.86
N THR A 106 -21.12 -13.05 -12.54
CA THR A 106 -20.22 -12.59 -11.49
C THR A 106 -19.94 -11.08 -11.63
N ARG A 107 -20.14 -10.33 -10.53
CA ARG A 107 -19.82 -8.91 -10.43
C ARG A 107 -18.30 -8.73 -10.34
N VAL A 108 -17.65 -8.23 -11.38
CA VAL A 108 -16.20 -8.00 -11.36
C VAL A 108 -15.94 -6.55 -11.01
N CYS A 109 -15.28 -6.33 -9.87
CA CYS A 109 -14.74 -5.05 -9.45
C CYS A 109 -13.21 -5.09 -9.55
N VAL A 110 -12.61 -3.99 -10.01
CA VAL A 110 -11.16 -3.87 -10.16
C VAL A 110 -10.62 -2.83 -9.20
N SER A 111 -9.51 -3.13 -8.54
CA SER A 111 -8.85 -2.21 -7.61
C SER A 111 -7.53 -1.72 -8.19
N VAL A 112 -7.39 -0.40 -8.29
CA VAL A 112 -6.19 0.29 -8.78
C VAL A 112 -5.43 0.85 -7.58
N ARG A 113 -4.18 0.44 -7.45
CA ARG A 113 -3.38 0.59 -6.23
C ARG A 113 -2.29 1.65 -6.35
N SER A 114 -2.07 2.18 -7.54
CA SER A 114 -1.05 3.19 -7.85
C SER A 114 -1.57 4.16 -8.90
N ASN A 115 -0.89 5.29 -9.07
CA ASN A 115 -1.16 6.23 -10.14
C ASN A 115 -0.75 5.61 -11.48
N LEU A 116 -1.73 5.28 -12.31
CA LEU A 116 -1.53 4.50 -13.55
C LEU A 116 -0.66 5.23 -14.57
N SER A 117 -0.82 6.54 -14.67
CA SER A 117 -0.01 7.37 -15.59
C SER A 117 1.45 7.42 -15.16
N GLN A 118 1.72 7.56 -13.84
CA GLN A 118 3.08 7.56 -13.30
C GLN A 118 3.76 6.20 -13.46
N GLU A 119 3.05 5.12 -13.12
CA GLU A 119 3.58 3.75 -13.31
C GLU A 119 3.93 3.47 -14.77
N ALA A 120 3.08 3.90 -15.71
CA ALA A 120 3.33 3.72 -17.14
C ALA A 120 4.52 4.55 -17.62
N ALA A 121 4.66 5.80 -17.15
CA ALA A 121 5.77 6.69 -17.52
C ALA A 121 7.13 6.16 -17.07
N HIS A 122 7.19 5.51 -15.89
CA HIS A 122 8.42 4.97 -15.29
C HIS A 122 8.61 3.47 -15.55
N SER A 123 7.70 2.82 -16.29
CA SER A 123 7.82 1.40 -16.56
C SER A 123 8.98 1.08 -17.51
N PRO A 124 9.90 0.16 -17.12
CA PRO A 124 10.95 -0.32 -18.00
C PRO A 124 10.41 -1.24 -19.12
N PHE A 125 9.17 -1.74 -18.96
CA PHE A 125 8.56 -2.71 -19.87
C PHE A 125 7.51 -2.06 -20.75
N LEU A 126 7.51 -2.37 -22.04
CA LEU A 126 6.48 -1.91 -23.00
C LEU A 126 5.07 -2.25 -22.52
N ALA A 127 4.87 -3.44 -21.97
CA ALA A 127 3.57 -3.87 -21.44
C ALA A 127 3.03 -2.91 -20.36
N GLY A 128 3.88 -2.39 -19.48
CA GLY A 128 3.50 -1.39 -18.48
C GLY A 128 3.09 -0.06 -19.13
N ARG A 129 3.82 0.39 -20.16
CA ARG A 129 3.51 1.63 -20.90
C ARG A 129 2.17 1.56 -21.65
N TRP A 130 1.72 0.38 -22.04
CA TRP A 130 0.43 0.17 -22.68
C TRP A 130 -0.74 0.03 -21.71
N MET A 131 -0.49 -0.07 -20.42
CA MET A 131 -1.53 -0.29 -19.41
C MET A 131 -2.62 0.78 -19.38
N PRO A 132 -2.34 2.10 -19.53
CA PRO A 132 -3.39 3.12 -19.63
C PRO A 132 -4.35 2.88 -20.81
N HIS A 133 -3.86 2.44 -21.95
CA HIS A 133 -4.72 2.11 -23.10
C HIS A 133 -5.62 0.90 -22.82
N LEU A 134 -5.09 -0.13 -22.17
CA LEU A 134 -5.87 -1.29 -21.76
C LEU A 134 -6.94 -0.90 -20.73
N ALA A 135 -6.58 -0.09 -19.74
CA ALA A 135 -7.52 0.42 -18.76
C ALA A 135 -8.65 1.24 -19.41
N ARG A 136 -8.32 2.14 -20.34
CA ARG A 136 -9.30 2.93 -21.11
C ARG A 136 -10.33 2.06 -21.85
N VAL A 137 -9.89 0.92 -22.37
CA VAL A 137 -10.76 0.01 -23.14
C VAL A 137 -11.57 -0.91 -22.24
N PHE A 138 -10.95 -1.46 -21.18
CA PHE A 138 -11.55 -2.56 -20.42
C PHE A 138 -12.17 -2.16 -19.10
N TYR A 139 -11.67 -1.15 -18.37
CA TYR A 139 -12.23 -0.73 -17.08
C TYR A 139 -13.67 -0.25 -17.14
N PRO A 140 -14.18 0.38 -18.24
CA PRO A 140 -15.62 0.66 -18.40
C PRO A 140 -16.53 -0.58 -18.34
N ARG A 141 -15.98 -1.79 -18.46
CA ARG A 141 -16.71 -3.05 -18.36
C ARG A 141 -16.74 -3.65 -16.95
N ALA A 142 -15.99 -3.07 -16.01
CA ALA A 142 -16.05 -3.43 -14.60
C ALA A 142 -17.38 -2.98 -13.98
N ALA A 143 -17.84 -3.70 -12.98
CA ALA A 143 -19.01 -3.27 -12.20
C ALA A 143 -18.70 -2.03 -11.35
N ALA A 144 -17.44 -1.89 -10.91
CA ALA A 144 -16.87 -0.70 -10.30
C ALA A 144 -15.34 -0.73 -10.45
N VAL A 145 -14.74 0.45 -10.56
CA VAL A 145 -13.29 0.68 -10.48
C VAL A 145 -13.00 1.33 -9.13
N ILE A 146 -12.24 0.65 -8.27
CA ILE A 146 -11.93 1.13 -6.93
C ILE A 146 -10.54 1.75 -6.94
N ALA A 147 -10.45 3.03 -6.70
CA ALA A 147 -9.21 3.80 -6.52
C ALA A 147 -8.86 3.88 -5.03
N VAL A 148 -7.58 3.74 -4.69
CA VAL A 148 -7.15 3.75 -3.28
C VAL A 148 -7.01 5.15 -2.68
N SER A 149 -7.07 6.20 -3.50
CA SER A 149 -7.02 7.61 -3.12
C SER A 149 -7.72 8.48 -4.16
N GLN A 150 -8.06 9.72 -3.80
CA GLN A 150 -8.65 10.67 -4.74
C GLN A 150 -7.69 10.94 -5.92
N GLY A 151 -6.39 11.13 -5.66
CA GLY A 151 -5.42 11.35 -6.71
C GLY A 151 -5.31 10.18 -7.72
N VAL A 152 -5.51 8.93 -7.27
CA VAL A 152 -5.61 7.77 -8.18
C VAL A 152 -6.94 7.80 -8.96
N ALA A 153 -8.04 8.20 -8.34
CA ALA A 153 -9.34 8.35 -9.02
C ALA A 153 -9.28 9.41 -10.13
N ASP A 154 -8.70 10.57 -9.83
CA ASP A 154 -8.53 11.67 -10.79
C ASP A 154 -7.65 11.26 -11.98
N ASP A 155 -6.59 10.47 -11.73
CA ASP A 155 -5.75 9.90 -12.78
C ASP A 155 -6.52 8.90 -13.65
N LEU A 156 -7.30 8.02 -13.03
CA LEU A 156 -8.15 7.05 -13.74
C LEU A 156 -9.19 7.73 -14.59
N GLU A 157 -9.87 8.76 -14.10
CA GLU A 157 -10.87 9.51 -14.88
C GLU A 157 -10.24 10.20 -16.10
N ARG A 158 -9.03 10.72 -15.99
CA ARG A 158 -8.27 11.25 -17.14
C ARG A 158 -7.92 10.16 -18.14
N VAL A 159 -7.47 9.00 -17.68
CA VAL A 159 -7.06 7.86 -18.53
C VAL A 159 -8.26 7.21 -19.21
N ILE A 160 -9.30 6.89 -18.47
CA ILE A 160 -10.48 6.16 -18.94
C ILE A 160 -11.40 7.10 -19.74
N GLY A 161 -11.49 8.35 -19.35
CA GLY A 161 -12.46 9.37 -19.75
C GLY A 161 -13.57 9.50 -18.70
N ALA A 162 -13.83 10.72 -18.28
CA ALA A 162 -14.83 11.02 -17.25
C ALA A 162 -16.21 10.40 -17.58
N GLY A 163 -16.84 9.80 -16.57
CA GLY A 163 -18.17 9.19 -16.68
C GLY A 163 -18.24 7.87 -17.46
N ARG A 164 -17.14 7.35 -18.01
CA ARG A 164 -17.13 6.07 -18.75
C ARG A 164 -17.08 4.84 -17.85
N ALA A 165 -16.73 4.98 -16.58
CA ALA A 165 -16.72 3.94 -15.58
C ALA A 165 -17.20 4.51 -14.24
N THR A 166 -17.76 3.65 -13.37
CA THR A 166 -18.03 4.01 -11.98
C THR A 166 -16.71 3.93 -11.20
N VAL A 167 -16.06 5.06 -10.97
CA VAL A 167 -14.83 5.15 -10.15
C VAL A 167 -15.24 5.51 -8.72
N LEU A 168 -14.78 4.72 -7.76
CA LEU A 168 -15.07 4.89 -6.33
C LEU A 168 -13.77 4.97 -5.56
N VAL A 169 -13.66 5.94 -4.65
CA VAL A 169 -12.48 6.05 -3.78
C VAL A 169 -12.71 5.24 -2.50
N ILE A 170 -11.96 4.15 -2.32
CA ILE A 170 -11.95 3.35 -1.09
C ILE A 170 -10.50 3.10 -0.72
N PRO A 171 -10.02 3.64 0.41
CA PRO A 171 -8.62 3.51 0.80
C PRO A 171 -8.25 2.06 1.13
N ASN A 172 -6.96 1.83 1.33
CA ASN A 172 -6.44 0.56 1.82
C ASN A 172 -6.80 0.34 3.28
N PRO A 173 -7.12 -0.90 3.70
CA PRO A 173 -7.26 -1.28 5.11
C PRO A 173 -5.86 -1.42 5.74
N VAL A 174 -5.28 -0.29 6.13
CA VAL A 174 -3.89 -0.19 6.58
C VAL A 174 -3.75 -0.57 8.04
N ILE A 175 -4.72 -0.14 8.88
CA ILE A 175 -4.67 -0.35 10.33
C ILE A 175 -5.44 -1.63 10.67
N THR A 176 -4.71 -2.59 11.19
CA THR A 176 -5.21 -3.90 11.63
C THR A 176 -5.25 -3.98 13.16
N PRO A 177 -6.11 -4.82 13.77
CA PRO A 177 -6.23 -4.92 15.22
C PRO A 177 -4.94 -5.30 15.95
N ASP A 178 -4.03 -6.00 15.29
CA ASP A 178 -2.74 -6.44 15.83
C ASP A 178 -1.65 -5.36 15.81
N LEU A 179 -1.93 -4.17 15.21
CA LEU A 179 -0.94 -3.10 15.10
C LEU A 179 -0.40 -2.66 16.47
N ALA A 180 -1.26 -2.46 17.45
CA ALA A 180 -0.84 -2.03 18.79
C ALA A 180 0.10 -3.05 19.45
N THR A 181 -0.19 -4.34 19.34
CA THR A 181 0.68 -5.42 19.85
C THR A 181 2.02 -5.44 19.12
N LEU A 182 2.02 -5.28 17.80
CA LEU A 182 3.24 -5.24 17.01
C LEU A 182 4.10 -4.00 17.32
N ALA A 183 3.48 -2.85 17.55
CA ALA A 183 4.13 -1.60 17.91
C ALA A 183 4.79 -1.66 19.30
N ALA A 184 4.18 -2.42 20.24
CA ALA A 184 4.72 -2.61 21.61
C ALA A 184 5.99 -3.48 21.64
N ALA A 185 6.22 -4.31 20.61
CA ALA A 185 7.41 -5.16 20.52
C ALA A 185 8.70 -4.34 20.53
N VAL A 186 9.78 -4.90 21.07
CA VAL A 186 11.09 -4.23 21.10
C VAL A 186 11.83 -4.50 19.79
N PRO A 187 12.17 -3.46 18.99
CA PRO A 187 13.01 -3.65 17.82
C PRO A 187 14.45 -3.97 18.25
N GLY A 188 15.09 -4.93 17.63
CA GLY A 188 16.45 -5.33 17.95
C GLY A 188 17.54 -4.35 17.48
N HIS A 189 17.22 -3.06 17.31
CA HIS A 189 18.14 -2.07 16.81
C HIS A 189 18.71 -1.18 17.91
N PRO A 190 20.06 -1.06 18.09
CA PRO A 190 20.67 -0.34 19.21
C PRO A 190 20.33 1.16 19.23
N TRP A 191 20.05 1.76 18.10
CA TRP A 191 19.70 3.19 18.01
C TRP A 191 18.27 3.51 18.51
N LEU A 192 17.45 2.51 18.73
CA LEU A 192 16.09 2.64 19.26
C LEU A 192 15.99 2.21 20.74
N ALA A 193 17.14 2.05 21.41
CA ALA A 193 17.20 1.79 22.85
C ALA A 193 16.68 3.01 23.64
N PRO A 194 16.11 2.81 24.83
CA PRO A 194 15.70 3.91 25.72
C PRO A 194 16.86 4.89 25.99
N GLY A 195 16.61 6.20 25.82
CA GLY A 195 17.61 7.24 26.01
C GLY A 195 18.54 7.49 24.82
N ALA A 196 18.41 6.72 23.74
CA ALA A 196 19.15 6.99 22.51
C ALA A 196 18.67 8.30 21.83
N PRO A 197 19.54 8.95 21.02
CA PRO A 197 19.14 10.11 20.21
C PRO A 197 17.95 9.80 19.29
N PRO A 198 17.14 10.82 18.93
CA PRO A 198 15.98 10.60 18.07
C PRO A 198 16.39 10.04 16.70
N VAL A 199 15.69 9.00 16.29
CA VAL A 199 15.87 8.33 14.98
C VAL A 199 14.86 8.88 14.00
N ILE A 200 15.34 9.25 12.80
CA ILE A 200 14.53 9.48 11.62
C ILE A 200 14.36 8.11 10.93
N LEU A 201 13.14 7.72 10.64
CA LEU A 201 12.82 6.43 10.04
C LEU A 201 12.18 6.61 8.67
N ALA A 202 12.58 5.77 7.73
CA ALA A 202 11.87 5.55 6.49
C ALA A 202 11.68 4.05 6.25
N ALA A 203 10.64 3.64 5.52
CA ALA A 203 10.39 2.23 5.23
C ALA A 203 9.77 2.04 3.84
N GLY A 204 10.31 1.07 3.08
CA GLY A 204 9.83 0.73 1.76
C GLY A 204 10.88 0.04 0.90
N ARG A 205 10.49 -0.41 -0.30
CA ARG A 205 11.43 -1.00 -1.24
C ARG A 205 12.49 0.02 -1.66
N LEU A 206 13.74 -0.41 -1.81
CA LEU A 206 14.83 0.44 -2.28
C LEU A 206 14.78 0.53 -3.82
N VAL A 207 13.88 1.39 -4.32
CA VAL A 207 13.58 1.61 -5.74
C VAL A 207 13.46 3.11 -6.02
N PRO A 208 13.63 3.57 -7.28
CA PRO A 208 13.60 5.00 -7.66
C PRO A 208 12.33 5.74 -7.20
N GLN A 209 11.20 5.04 -7.14
CA GLN A 209 9.94 5.58 -6.65
C GLN A 209 10.04 6.20 -5.25
N LYS A 210 10.85 5.62 -4.36
CA LYS A 210 10.97 6.05 -2.96
C LYS A 210 11.92 7.23 -2.74
N ASP A 211 12.73 7.55 -3.74
CA ASP A 211 13.67 8.68 -3.75
C ASP A 211 14.50 8.83 -2.45
N TYR A 212 15.04 7.71 -1.98
CA TYR A 212 15.92 7.70 -0.82
C TYR A 212 17.20 8.53 -1.00
N PRO A 213 17.75 8.72 -2.21
CA PRO A 213 18.86 9.65 -2.42
C PRO A 213 18.54 11.07 -1.92
N THR A 214 17.34 11.60 -2.18
CA THR A 214 16.92 12.91 -1.67
C THR A 214 16.83 12.92 -0.14
N LEU A 215 16.29 11.86 0.48
CA LEU A 215 16.24 11.72 1.94
C LEU A 215 17.64 11.69 2.57
N ILE A 216 18.57 10.90 2.04
CA ILE A 216 19.93 10.77 2.58
C ILE A 216 20.68 12.10 2.47
N ARG A 217 20.55 12.83 1.36
CA ARG A 217 21.14 14.17 1.21
C ARG A 217 20.52 15.17 2.17
N ALA A 218 19.19 15.17 2.31
CA ALA A 218 18.50 16.01 3.27
C ALA A 218 18.93 15.72 4.72
N PHE A 219 19.11 14.45 5.07
CA PHE A 219 19.64 14.04 6.37
C PHE A 219 21.06 14.52 6.59
N ALA A 220 21.96 14.40 5.59
CA ALA A 220 23.33 14.89 5.68
C ALA A 220 23.37 16.42 5.90
N ALA A 221 22.48 17.17 5.25
CA ALA A 221 22.36 18.62 5.41
C ALA A 221 21.90 19.08 6.82
N LEU A 222 21.30 18.20 7.63
CA LEU A 222 20.94 18.50 9.03
C LEU A 222 22.18 18.70 9.92
N GLY A 223 23.37 18.35 9.44
CA GLY A 223 24.62 18.46 10.20
C GLY A 223 24.77 17.44 11.35
N PRO A 224 25.96 17.41 11.99
CA PRO A 224 26.26 16.46 13.06
C PRO A 224 25.77 16.93 14.45
N GLU A 225 25.41 18.19 14.61
CA GLU A 225 25.27 18.89 15.90
C GLU A 225 24.24 18.29 16.86
N ARG A 226 23.33 17.41 16.42
CA ARG A 226 22.25 16.85 17.22
C ARG A 226 22.23 15.33 17.34
N SER A 227 23.34 14.66 17.07
CA SER A 227 23.50 13.19 17.18
C SER A 227 22.34 12.39 16.50
N ARG A 228 21.68 12.97 15.50
CA ARG A 228 20.53 12.35 14.81
C ARG A 228 20.99 11.14 14.02
N ARG A 229 20.09 10.18 13.86
CA ARG A 229 20.31 8.93 13.12
C ARG A 229 19.20 8.71 12.10
N LEU A 230 19.53 8.08 10.99
CA LEU A 230 18.58 7.69 9.94
C LEU A 230 18.58 6.17 9.79
N ILE A 231 17.41 5.55 9.87
CA ILE A 231 17.19 4.14 9.54
C ILE A 231 16.26 4.07 8.34
N ILE A 232 16.65 3.29 7.32
CA ILE A 232 15.81 3.01 6.15
C ILE A 232 15.55 1.50 6.10
N LEU A 233 14.32 1.09 6.44
CA LEU A 233 13.91 -0.32 6.42
C LEU A 233 13.50 -0.73 5.00
N GLY A 234 14.05 -1.82 4.52
CA GLY A 234 13.67 -2.43 3.25
C GLY A 234 14.83 -2.93 2.42
N GLU A 235 14.47 -3.55 1.31
CA GLU A 235 15.39 -4.10 0.33
C GLU A 235 15.03 -3.64 -1.08
N GLY A 236 15.99 -3.71 -1.99
CA GLY A 236 15.75 -3.40 -3.39
C GLY A 236 17.01 -3.16 -4.21
N PRO A 237 16.85 -2.97 -5.52
CA PRO A 237 17.97 -2.85 -6.45
C PRO A 237 18.85 -1.62 -6.22
N GLU A 238 18.37 -0.58 -5.53
CA GLU A 238 19.15 0.62 -5.25
C GLU A 238 20.06 0.52 -4.02
N ARG A 239 20.06 -0.61 -3.27
CA ARG A 239 20.88 -0.76 -2.05
C ARG A 239 22.34 -0.31 -2.26
N GLY A 240 23.02 -0.86 -3.25
CA GLY A 240 24.43 -0.56 -3.48
C GLY A 240 24.71 0.91 -3.83
N SER A 241 23.83 1.56 -4.59
CA SER A 241 23.95 2.98 -4.91
C SER A 241 23.70 3.87 -3.69
N LEU A 242 22.74 3.49 -2.81
CA LEU A 242 22.48 4.21 -1.55
C LEU A 242 23.64 4.07 -0.57
N GLU A 243 24.23 2.88 -0.42
CA GLU A 243 25.41 2.65 0.42
C GLU A 243 26.62 3.46 -0.07
N SER A 244 26.79 3.60 -1.40
CA SER A 244 27.84 4.46 -1.97
C SER A 244 27.57 5.93 -1.63
N LEU A 245 26.35 6.40 -1.83
CA LEU A 245 25.95 7.78 -1.49
C LEU A 245 26.18 8.11 0.00
N ILE A 246 25.88 7.17 0.90
CA ILE A 246 26.08 7.32 2.36
C ILE A 246 27.57 7.49 2.66
N ARG A 247 28.45 6.70 2.01
CA ARG A 247 29.92 6.85 2.16
C ARG A 247 30.41 8.18 1.61
N ASP A 248 29.97 8.56 0.41
CA ASP A 248 30.38 9.80 -0.28
C ASP A 248 30.03 11.05 0.52
N LEU A 249 28.89 11.02 1.24
CA LEU A 249 28.43 12.10 2.11
C LEU A 249 29.06 12.06 3.52
N GLY A 250 29.87 11.03 3.86
CA GLY A 250 30.52 10.90 5.15
C GLY A 250 29.54 10.70 6.32
N VAL A 251 28.41 10.04 6.11
CA VAL A 251 27.37 9.81 7.13
C VAL A 251 27.17 8.33 7.50
N SER A 252 28.15 7.49 7.20
CA SER A 252 28.08 6.02 7.43
C SER A 252 27.91 5.61 8.88
N ASP A 253 28.31 6.45 9.82
CA ASP A 253 28.15 6.23 11.27
C ASP A 253 26.74 6.60 11.79
N ARG A 254 25.93 7.27 10.97
CA ARG A 254 24.62 7.82 11.35
C ARG A 254 23.47 7.36 10.44
N VAL A 255 23.73 6.62 9.37
CA VAL A 255 22.71 6.08 8.46
C VAL A 255 22.84 4.57 8.41
N ASP A 256 21.74 3.85 8.67
CA ASP A 256 21.70 2.40 8.58
C ASP A 256 20.62 1.90 7.64
N LEU A 257 20.96 0.87 6.87
CA LEU A 257 20.09 0.12 5.97
C LEU A 257 19.98 -1.33 6.48
N PRO A 258 19.26 -1.61 7.57
CA PRO A 258 19.29 -2.94 8.21
C PRO A 258 18.56 -4.02 7.39
N GLY A 259 17.97 -3.66 6.26
CA GLY A 259 17.26 -4.59 5.39
C GLY A 259 15.76 -4.65 5.65
N PHE A 260 15.13 -5.73 5.17
CA PHE A 260 13.72 -5.97 5.36
C PHE A 260 13.43 -6.44 6.79
N HIS A 261 12.40 -5.89 7.40
CA HIS A 261 11.90 -6.28 8.71
C HIS A 261 10.41 -6.62 8.65
N ASP A 262 10.03 -7.75 9.24
CA ASP A 262 8.64 -8.21 9.27
C ASP A 262 7.72 -7.31 10.12
N ASN A 263 8.29 -6.70 11.17
CA ASN A 263 7.59 -5.80 12.08
C ASN A 263 8.16 -4.38 12.05
N PRO A 264 7.81 -3.55 11.06
CA PRO A 264 8.24 -2.15 11.02
C PRO A 264 7.54 -1.28 12.09
N PHE A 265 6.41 -1.73 12.67
CA PHE A 265 5.66 -0.96 13.67
C PHE A 265 6.45 -0.75 14.95
N ALA A 266 7.25 -1.74 15.37
CA ALA A 266 8.14 -1.63 16.52
C ALA A 266 9.18 -0.52 16.34
N TYR A 267 9.66 -0.31 15.11
CA TYR A 267 10.55 0.78 14.74
C TYR A 267 9.81 2.11 14.69
N MET A 268 8.63 2.14 14.04
CA MET A 268 7.80 3.34 13.93
C MET A 268 7.45 3.90 15.32
N ALA A 269 6.97 3.05 16.23
CA ALA A 269 6.56 3.47 17.56
C ALA A 269 7.69 4.09 18.43
N ARG A 270 8.94 3.88 18.05
CA ARG A 270 10.13 4.41 18.77
C ARG A 270 10.91 5.45 17.98
N ALA A 271 10.55 5.66 16.73
CA ALA A 271 11.16 6.71 15.91
C ALA A 271 10.71 8.09 16.37
N GLY A 272 11.62 9.05 16.34
CA GLY A 272 11.29 10.46 16.60
C GLY A 272 10.58 11.12 15.41
N LEU A 273 10.77 10.59 14.20
CA LEU A 273 10.18 11.09 12.96
C LEU A 273 10.12 9.99 11.92
N PHE A 274 9.02 9.89 11.19
CA PHE A 274 8.93 9.10 9.97
C PHE A 274 8.93 10.01 8.74
N VAL A 275 9.71 9.65 7.71
CA VAL A 275 9.82 10.42 6.48
C VAL A 275 9.43 9.60 5.26
N LEU A 276 8.52 10.14 4.45
CA LEU A 276 8.19 9.63 3.13
C LEU A 276 8.77 10.57 2.06
N SER A 277 9.81 10.15 1.37
CA SER A 277 10.50 10.94 0.33
C SER A 277 10.04 10.62 -1.10
N SER A 278 8.99 9.82 -1.26
CA SER A 278 8.58 9.23 -2.54
C SER A 278 8.34 10.27 -3.65
N ALA A 279 8.70 9.89 -4.88
CA ALA A 279 8.42 10.67 -6.08
C ALA A 279 6.98 10.49 -6.60
N TRP A 280 6.35 9.32 -6.33
CA TRP A 280 4.94 9.06 -6.60
C TRP A 280 4.43 7.92 -5.72
N GLU A 281 3.12 7.95 -5.41
CA GLU A 281 2.43 6.93 -4.62
C GLU A 281 1.04 6.61 -5.22
N GLY A 282 0.38 5.62 -4.67
CA GLY A 282 -1.06 5.44 -4.81
C GLY A 282 -1.77 5.91 -3.54
N LEU A 283 -1.54 5.17 -2.45
CA LEU A 283 -1.84 5.54 -1.06
C LEU A 283 -0.69 5.01 -0.19
N PRO A 284 0.10 5.89 0.44
CA PRO A 284 1.30 5.50 1.18
C PRO A 284 0.94 4.85 2.52
N GLY A 285 0.73 3.53 2.53
CA GLY A 285 0.36 2.79 3.73
C GLY A 285 1.35 2.95 4.89
N VAL A 286 2.65 3.03 4.60
CA VAL A 286 3.68 3.22 5.62
C VAL A 286 3.59 4.56 6.35
N LEU A 287 3.11 5.62 5.66
CA LEU A 287 2.85 6.93 6.27
C LEU A 287 1.69 6.83 7.28
N ILE A 288 0.60 6.18 6.86
CA ILE A 288 -0.56 5.92 7.72
C ILE A 288 -0.18 5.03 8.92
N GLN A 289 0.66 4.03 8.72
CA GLN A 289 1.17 3.15 9.77
C GLN A 289 2.00 3.90 10.80
N ALA A 290 2.88 4.81 10.37
CA ALA A 290 3.64 5.66 11.27
C ALA A 290 2.72 6.57 12.09
N MET A 291 1.73 7.20 11.47
CA MET A 291 0.72 8.01 12.17
C MET A 291 -0.07 7.18 13.20
N ALA A 292 -0.43 5.94 12.87
CA ALA A 292 -1.13 5.03 13.78
C ALA A 292 -0.27 4.63 14.99
N CYS A 293 1.05 4.60 14.83
CA CYS A 293 2.00 4.43 15.94
C CYS A 293 2.20 5.73 16.79
N GLY A 294 1.56 6.83 16.40
CA GLY A 294 1.74 8.14 17.05
C GLY A 294 3.03 8.86 16.64
N THR A 295 3.75 8.35 15.64
CA THR A 295 5.02 8.91 15.18
C THR A 295 4.80 10.15 14.34
N PRO A 296 5.45 11.29 14.63
CA PRO A 296 5.45 12.47 13.76
C PRO A 296 5.87 12.12 12.34
N VAL A 297 5.30 12.80 11.34
CA VAL A 297 5.55 12.46 9.94
C VAL A 297 5.89 13.69 9.11
N VAL A 298 6.76 13.50 8.11
CA VAL A 298 7.05 14.45 7.03
C VAL A 298 6.90 13.69 5.71
N SER A 299 6.31 14.31 4.70
CA SER A 299 6.17 13.68 3.39
C SER A 299 6.49 14.64 2.25
N THR A 300 6.99 14.08 1.15
CA THR A 300 6.89 14.77 -0.15
C THR A 300 5.43 14.90 -0.57
N ASP A 301 5.10 15.99 -1.23
CA ASP A 301 3.81 16.24 -1.87
C ASP A 301 3.78 15.60 -3.26
N CYS A 302 4.01 14.29 -3.30
CA CYS A 302 4.03 13.56 -4.55
C CYS A 302 2.61 13.26 -5.08
N PRO A 303 2.48 13.01 -6.39
CA PRO A 303 1.19 12.62 -6.98
C PRO A 303 0.57 11.43 -6.27
N SER A 304 -0.68 11.61 -5.84
CA SER A 304 -1.58 10.66 -5.17
C SER A 304 -1.15 10.27 -3.75
N GLY A 305 -2.05 10.45 -2.82
CA GLY A 305 -2.02 9.90 -1.46
C GLY A 305 -1.48 10.81 -0.35
N PRO A 306 -0.23 11.30 -0.32
CA PRO A 306 0.30 12.02 0.83
C PRO A 306 -0.52 13.26 1.24
N ARG A 307 -0.89 14.11 0.29
CA ARG A 307 -1.73 15.29 0.52
C ARG A 307 -3.08 14.93 1.15
N GLU A 308 -3.71 13.86 0.66
CA GLU A 308 -4.97 13.34 1.19
C GLU A 308 -4.79 12.77 2.60
N VAL A 309 -3.75 11.96 2.84
CA VAL A 309 -3.46 11.38 4.15
C VAL A 309 -3.20 12.46 5.19
N LEU A 310 -2.39 13.47 4.85
CA LEU A 310 -2.00 14.56 5.74
C LEU A 310 -2.98 15.72 5.75
N ALA A 311 -4.12 15.63 5.03
CA ALA A 311 -5.14 16.67 4.95
C ALA A 311 -4.53 18.05 4.68
N ASP A 312 -3.87 18.19 3.53
CA ASP A 312 -3.20 19.42 3.07
C ASP A 312 -2.14 19.95 4.06
N GLY A 313 -1.44 19.05 4.77
CA GLY A 313 -0.37 19.40 5.71
C GLY A 313 -0.82 19.59 7.17
N ARG A 314 -2.10 19.40 7.48
CA ARG A 314 -2.63 19.51 8.85
C ARG A 314 -2.00 18.52 9.83
N TYR A 315 -1.67 17.31 9.36
CA TYR A 315 -1.14 16.21 10.17
C TYR A 315 0.37 16.00 10.00
N GLY A 316 1.02 16.78 9.16
CA GLY A 316 2.46 16.74 8.93
C GLY A 316 2.84 17.52 7.68
N PRO A 317 4.05 18.12 7.63
CA PRO A 317 4.48 18.94 6.50
C PRO A 317 4.50 18.17 5.17
N LEU A 318 4.14 18.88 4.10
CA LEU A 318 4.27 18.44 2.72
C LEU A 318 5.33 19.30 2.03
N VAL A 319 6.34 18.66 1.42
CA VAL A 319 7.43 19.34 0.72
C VAL A 319 7.47 18.95 -0.76
N PRO A 320 7.97 19.79 -1.65
CA PRO A 320 8.08 19.41 -3.07
C PRO A 320 8.96 18.17 -3.27
N VAL A 321 8.59 17.31 -4.25
CA VAL A 321 9.36 16.13 -4.63
C VAL A 321 10.77 16.53 -5.06
N GLY A 322 11.79 15.79 -4.59
CA GLY A 322 13.20 16.01 -4.91
C GLY A 322 13.83 17.26 -4.28
N HIS A 323 13.10 17.99 -3.45
CA HIS A 323 13.60 19.25 -2.86
C HIS A 323 14.29 18.98 -1.52
N MET A 324 15.58 18.68 -1.57
CA MET A 324 16.41 18.30 -0.42
C MET A 324 16.36 19.31 0.73
N ASP A 325 16.51 20.62 0.46
CA ASP A 325 16.56 21.65 1.52
C ASP A 325 15.22 21.82 2.24
N ALA A 326 14.11 21.78 1.49
CA ALA A 326 12.78 21.83 2.08
C ALA A 326 12.52 20.60 2.96
N LEU A 327 12.97 19.41 2.52
CA LEU A 327 12.85 18.18 3.29
C LEU A 327 13.68 18.25 4.58
N ALA A 328 14.93 18.74 4.51
CA ALA A 328 15.79 18.93 5.68
C ALA A 328 15.16 19.89 6.69
N GLN A 329 14.66 21.05 6.22
CA GLN A 329 14.01 22.05 7.06
C GLN A 329 12.75 21.47 7.73
N ALA A 330 11.89 20.77 6.97
CA ALA A 330 10.68 20.14 7.51
C ALA A 330 11.01 19.08 8.57
N MET A 331 12.03 18.24 8.34
CA MET A 331 12.51 17.26 9.32
C MET A 331 12.99 17.93 10.61
N ALA A 332 13.79 19.01 10.49
CA ALA A 332 14.30 19.74 11.65
C ALA A 332 13.16 20.32 12.50
N LEU A 333 12.24 21.04 11.86
CA LEU A 333 11.11 21.69 12.54
C LEU A 333 10.16 20.68 13.18
N THR A 334 9.88 19.55 12.52
CA THR A 334 8.98 18.53 13.06
C THR A 334 9.60 17.81 14.25
N LEU A 335 10.92 17.61 14.28
CA LEU A 335 11.62 17.04 15.44
C LEU A 335 11.65 18.02 16.64
N GLU A 336 11.66 19.33 16.39
CA GLU A 336 11.63 20.37 17.44
C GLU A 336 10.22 20.58 17.99
N HIS A 337 9.23 20.49 17.12
CA HIS A 337 7.82 20.78 17.43
C HIS A 337 6.92 19.62 16.94
N PRO A 338 7.02 18.42 17.54
CA PRO A 338 6.23 17.28 17.08
C PRO A 338 4.73 17.49 17.36
N PRO A 339 3.85 17.07 16.44
CA PRO A 339 2.41 17.06 16.70
C PRO A 339 2.06 16.04 17.79
N ALA A 340 0.93 16.25 18.47
CA ALA A 340 0.44 15.31 19.49
C ALA A 340 0.16 13.92 18.85
N PRO A 341 0.64 12.82 19.47
CA PRO A 341 0.44 11.47 18.96
C PRO A 341 -1.03 11.11 18.74
N ASP A 342 -1.91 11.47 19.67
CA ASP A 342 -3.36 11.18 19.59
C ASP A 342 -4.01 11.81 18.37
N LEU A 343 -3.56 12.98 17.93
CA LEU A 343 -4.03 13.64 16.71
C LEU A 343 -3.73 12.80 15.46
N LEU A 344 -2.53 12.22 15.41
CA LEU A 344 -2.09 11.38 14.30
C LEU A 344 -2.82 10.04 14.29
N GLN A 345 -2.98 9.43 15.45
CA GLN A 345 -3.69 8.16 15.64
C GLN A 345 -5.17 8.30 15.27
N ALA A 346 -5.84 9.38 15.68
CA ALA A 346 -7.21 9.66 15.32
C ALA A 346 -7.38 9.77 13.80
N ARG A 347 -6.46 10.44 13.09
CA ARG A 347 -6.48 10.50 11.62
C ARG A 347 -6.23 9.14 10.97
N ALA A 348 -5.30 8.36 11.51
CA ALA A 348 -4.98 7.03 10.98
C ALA A 348 -6.18 6.06 11.10
N ALA A 349 -7.07 6.24 12.07
CA ALA A 349 -8.26 5.40 12.28
C ALA A 349 -9.22 5.41 11.07
N ASP A 350 -9.22 6.45 10.24
CA ASP A 350 -9.99 6.51 8.99
C ASP A 350 -9.61 5.39 8.01
N TYR A 351 -8.42 4.80 8.18
CA TYR A 351 -7.86 3.71 7.37
C TYR A 351 -7.91 2.34 8.10
N ALA A 352 -8.76 2.22 9.12
CA ALA A 352 -8.92 0.99 9.87
C ALA A 352 -9.62 -0.10 9.05
N LEU A 353 -9.30 -1.36 9.38
CA LEU A 353 -9.79 -2.54 8.66
C LEU A 353 -11.32 -2.60 8.59
N ALA A 354 -12.02 -2.38 9.69
CA ALA A 354 -13.48 -2.55 9.77
C ALA A 354 -14.25 -1.55 8.85
N PRO A 355 -14.07 -0.22 8.95
CA PRO A 355 -14.78 0.73 8.09
C PRO A 355 -14.44 0.56 6.61
N VAL A 356 -13.19 0.29 6.28
CA VAL A 356 -12.77 0.05 4.89
C VAL A 356 -13.42 -1.23 4.35
N THR A 357 -13.41 -2.32 5.12
CA THR A 357 -14.05 -3.59 4.73
C THR A 357 -15.54 -3.40 4.44
N ARG A 358 -16.26 -2.65 5.27
CA ARG A 358 -17.68 -2.35 5.06
C ARG A 358 -17.92 -1.70 3.69
N ARG A 359 -17.16 -0.68 3.34
CA ARG A 359 -17.26 0.00 2.04
C ARG A 359 -16.97 -0.93 0.85
N TYR A 360 -15.97 -1.82 0.97
CA TYR A 360 -15.72 -2.84 -0.05
C TYR A 360 -16.89 -3.81 -0.19
N LEU A 361 -17.46 -4.30 0.91
CA LEU A 361 -18.58 -5.22 0.90
C LEU A 361 -19.84 -4.60 0.26
N GLU A 362 -20.10 -3.33 0.52
CA GLU A 362 -21.18 -2.57 -0.14
C GLU A 362 -21.02 -2.56 -1.66
N VAL A 363 -19.84 -2.19 -2.15
CA VAL A 363 -19.53 -2.14 -3.60
C VAL A 363 -19.57 -3.53 -4.24
N LEU A 364 -19.17 -4.57 -3.49
CA LEU A 364 -19.20 -5.96 -3.96
C LEU A 364 -20.61 -6.60 -3.89
N GLY A 365 -21.60 -5.89 -3.33
CA GLY A 365 -22.98 -6.32 -3.27
C GLY A 365 -23.34 -7.19 -2.06
N TYR A 366 -22.59 -7.06 -0.96
CA TYR A 366 -22.83 -7.75 0.33
C TYR A 366 -23.34 -6.82 1.43
N GLY A 367 -23.51 -5.52 1.15
CA GLY A 367 -23.76 -4.50 2.18
C GLY A 367 -25.05 -4.66 3.01
N ALA A 368 -26.09 -5.27 2.47
CA ALA A 368 -27.35 -5.48 3.19
C ALA A 368 -27.37 -6.74 4.09
N GLU A 369 -26.35 -7.60 4.00
CA GLU A 369 -26.39 -8.95 4.53
C GLU A 369 -25.36 -9.18 5.66
N VAL A 370 -24.53 -8.16 5.98
CA VAL A 370 -23.34 -8.36 6.81
C VAL A 370 -23.18 -7.29 7.88
N ALA A 371 -23.14 -7.72 9.14
CA ALA A 371 -22.72 -6.88 10.25
C ALA A 371 -21.18 -6.95 10.34
N VAL A 372 -20.47 -5.89 9.97
CA VAL A 372 -19.03 -5.77 10.22
C VAL A 372 -18.86 -5.43 11.70
N PRO A 373 -18.18 -6.28 12.52
CA PRO A 373 -17.92 -5.96 13.91
C PRO A 373 -17.16 -4.63 14.01
N GLU A 374 -17.62 -3.73 14.84
CA GLU A 374 -16.81 -2.57 15.22
C GLU A 374 -15.59 -3.09 16.00
N ALA A 375 -14.42 -2.54 15.74
CA ALA A 375 -13.22 -2.91 16.48
C ALA A 375 -13.43 -2.54 17.97
N PRO A 376 -12.99 -3.38 18.90
CA PRO A 376 -13.06 -3.10 20.32
C PRO A 376 -12.24 -1.89 20.72
#